data_c583fd9b3b9a0ab8388c0f9d1593231c
#
_entry.id   c583fd9b3b9a0ab8388c0f9d1593231c
#
_cell.length_a   1.000
_cell.length_b   1.000
_cell.length_c   1.000
_cell.angle_alpha   90.00
_cell.angle_beta   90.00
_cell.angle_gamma   90.00
#
_symmetry.space_group_name_H-M   'P 1'
#
loop_
_entity.id
_entity.type
_entity.pdbx_description
1 polymer ?
#
loop_
_entity_poly.entity_id
_entity_poly.type
_entity_poly.pdbx_seq_one_letter_code
_entity_poly.pdbx_strand_id
1 'polypeptide(L)'
;EPFDKEPVKRGHVYLAPANYHMGLELGNAFTLSTEGLINNSRPSIDITLGTAAYTYKDRLIGILLSGANKDGAEGMCQISKYNGLTVVQDPEDSMINTMPNSAINRTNIDHILTAEGIIDFLIELAAVYRLENA
;
A
#
# COMPACT_ATOMS: atom_id res chain seq x y z
N GLU A 1 1.92 6.62 14.71
CA GLU A 1 2.55 7.47 13.67
C GLU A 1 4.06 7.43 13.85
N PRO A 2 4.84 7.09 12.82
CA PRO A 2 6.29 7.08 12.94
C PRO A 2 6.86 8.51 12.91
N PHE A 3 8.07 8.68 13.46
CA PHE A 3 8.88 9.87 13.22
C PHE A 3 9.88 9.62 12.09
N ASP A 4 10.47 10.69 11.54
CA ASP A 4 11.44 10.59 10.45
C ASP A 4 12.65 9.75 10.88
N LYS A 5 13.05 8.82 9.99
CA LYS A 5 14.13 7.85 10.22
C LYS A 5 13.85 6.78 11.29
N GLU A 6 12.62 6.66 11.75
CA GLU A 6 12.25 5.57 12.65
C GLU A 6 12.39 4.22 11.95
N PRO A 7 13.04 3.22 12.56
CA PRO A 7 13.13 1.88 11.99
C PRO A 7 11.76 1.20 11.90
N VAL A 8 11.51 0.49 10.81
CA VAL A 8 10.32 -0.37 10.66
C VAL A 8 10.54 -1.64 11.47
N LYS A 9 9.60 -1.98 12.34
CA LYS A 9 9.68 -3.15 13.22
C LYS A 9 8.58 -4.15 12.88
N ARG A 10 8.91 -5.43 12.98
CA ARG A 10 7.94 -6.52 12.81
C ARG A 10 6.85 -6.45 13.88
N GLY A 11 5.64 -6.84 13.50
CA GLY A 11 4.51 -6.89 14.43
C GLY A 11 3.94 -5.54 14.81
N HIS A 12 4.30 -4.47 14.09
CA HIS A 12 3.82 -3.12 14.33
C HIS A 12 2.91 -2.65 13.20
N VAL A 13 1.94 -1.83 13.55
CA VAL A 13 1.08 -1.11 12.60
C VAL A 13 1.46 0.36 12.66
N TYR A 14 1.68 0.97 11.49
CA TYR A 14 2.07 2.37 11.38
C TYR A 14 1.02 3.13 10.59
N LEU A 15 0.69 4.33 11.05
CA LEU A 15 -0.23 5.24 10.37
C LEU A 15 0.56 6.44 9.85
N ALA A 16 0.31 6.83 8.61
CA ALA A 16 0.94 8.02 8.04
C ALA A 16 0.52 9.27 8.81
N PRO A 17 1.48 10.08 9.30
CA PRO A 17 1.15 11.32 10.00
C PRO A 17 0.44 12.32 9.09
N ALA A 18 -0.51 13.06 9.63
CA ALA A 18 -1.18 14.11 8.89
C ALA A 18 -0.18 15.18 8.40
N ASN A 19 -0.38 15.66 7.18
CA ASN A 19 0.42 16.70 6.53
C ASN A 19 1.86 16.32 6.19
N TYR A 20 2.22 15.05 6.26
CA TYR A 20 3.52 14.53 5.82
C TYR A 20 3.32 13.44 4.78
N HIS A 21 4.16 13.44 3.74
CA HIS A 21 4.35 12.25 2.94
C HIS A 21 5.18 11.24 3.72
N MET A 22 4.69 10.01 3.81
CA MET A 22 5.39 8.92 4.49
C MET A 22 5.94 7.97 3.43
N GLY A 23 7.25 7.80 3.41
CA GLY A 23 7.94 6.86 2.53
C GLY A 23 8.76 5.85 3.33
N LEU A 24 9.29 4.88 2.59
CA LEU A 24 10.22 3.86 3.11
C LEU A 24 11.54 4.01 2.39
N GLU A 25 12.65 3.81 3.10
CA GLU A 25 13.98 3.89 2.48
C GLU A 25 14.78 2.60 2.67
N LEU A 26 15.77 2.42 1.81
CA LEU A 26 16.75 1.34 1.97
C LEU A 26 17.37 1.45 3.36
N GLY A 27 17.49 0.33 4.07
CA GLY A 27 17.86 0.35 5.47
C GLY A 27 16.66 0.18 6.40
N ASN A 28 15.45 0.03 5.84
CA ASN A 28 14.24 -0.34 6.57
C ASN A 28 13.80 0.72 7.58
N ALA A 29 13.74 1.97 7.14
CA ALA A 29 13.30 3.10 7.95
C ALA A 29 12.27 3.95 7.24
N PHE A 30 11.48 4.71 8.01
CA PHE A 30 10.52 5.66 7.47
C PHE A 30 11.19 6.96 7.07
N THR A 31 10.65 7.60 6.04
CA THR A 31 10.96 8.98 5.69
C THR A 31 9.69 9.82 5.78
N LEU A 32 9.80 11.01 6.35
CA LEU A 32 8.72 11.99 6.38
C LEU A 32 9.13 13.23 5.62
N SER A 33 8.23 13.76 4.78
CA SER A 33 8.47 14.91 3.94
C SER A 33 7.28 15.85 3.92
N THR A 34 7.54 17.13 3.84
CA THR A 34 6.53 18.19 3.65
C THR A 34 6.50 18.74 2.24
N GLU A 35 7.05 18.01 1.27
CA GLU A 35 6.97 18.37 -0.14
C GLU A 35 5.52 18.53 -0.61
N GLY A 36 5.34 19.15 -1.77
CA GLY A 36 4.04 19.49 -2.32
C GLY A 36 3.06 18.33 -2.42
N LEU A 37 1.78 18.66 -2.50
CA LEU A 37 0.70 17.68 -2.61
C LEU A 37 0.87 16.82 -3.87
N ILE A 38 0.59 15.53 -3.74
CA ILE A 38 0.51 14.58 -4.86
C ILE A 38 -0.94 14.13 -4.98
N ASN A 39 -1.55 14.26 -6.17
CA ASN A 39 -2.98 13.99 -6.39
C ASN A 39 -3.86 14.74 -5.38
N ASN A 40 -3.47 15.98 -5.04
CA ASN A 40 -4.12 16.82 -4.01
C ASN A 40 -4.08 16.22 -2.59
N SER A 41 -3.16 15.29 -2.32
CA SER A 41 -3.07 14.58 -1.04
C SER A 41 -1.68 14.70 -0.40
N ARG A 42 -1.65 14.82 0.90
CA ARG A 42 -0.46 14.68 1.75
C ARG A 42 -0.91 14.24 3.15
N PRO A 43 -0.67 12.98 3.56
CA PRO A 43 0.12 11.96 2.86
C PRO A 43 -0.49 11.51 1.54
N SER A 44 0.36 11.14 0.58
CA SER A 44 -0.04 10.49 -0.66
C SER A 44 0.26 8.99 -0.60
N ILE A 45 -0.72 8.19 -0.99
CA ILE A 45 -0.59 6.74 -1.09
C ILE A 45 0.49 6.37 -2.11
N ASP A 46 0.57 7.10 -3.24
CA ASP A 46 1.58 6.86 -4.27
C ASP A 46 3.01 6.98 -3.75
N ILE A 47 3.28 7.92 -2.86
CA ILE A 47 4.60 8.07 -2.24
C ILE A 47 4.92 6.87 -1.35
N THR A 48 3.98 6.49 -0.49
CA THR A 48 4.18 5.35 0.41
C THR A 48 4.37 4.05 -0.37
N LEU A 49 3.47 3.75 -1.30
CA LEU A 49 3.53 2.52 -2.07
C LEU A 49 4.73 2.49 -3.02
N GLY A 50 5.03 3.59 -3.70
CA GLY A 50 6.15 3.67 -4.63
C GLY A 50 7.50 3.48 -3.94
N THR A 51 7.74 4.13 -2.82
CA THR A 51 8.96 3.96 -2.04
C THR A 51 9.05 2.57 -1.41
N ALA A 52 7.94 2.03 -0.92
CA ALA A 52 7.88 0.67 -0.39
C ALA A 52 8.16 -0.38 -1.48
N ALA A 53 7.63 -0.18 -2.70
CA ALA A 53 7.87 -1.07 -3.83
C ALA A 53 9.37 -1.16 -4.18
N TYR A 54 10.04 -0.04 -4.24
CA TYR A 54 11.48 0.01 -4.50
C TYR A 54 12.30 -0.63 -3.37
N THR A 55 11.87 -0.43 -2.12
CA THR A 55 12.60 -0.92 -0.93
C THR A 55 12.41 -2.41 -0.70
N TYR A 56 11.18 -2.91 -0.81
CA TYR A 56 10.84 -4.28 -0.43
C TYR A 56 10.64 -5.24 -1.61
N LYS A 57 10.37 -4.73 -2.80
CA LYS A 57 10.21 -5.50 -4.05
C LYS A 57 9.21 -6.65 -3.90
N ASP A 58 9.62 -7.89 -4.12
CA ASP A 58 8.77 -9.08 -4.05
C ASP A 58 8.29 -9.46 -2.64
N ARG A 59 8.78 -8.78 -1.63
CA ARG A 59 8.36 -8.96 -0.22
C ARG A 59 7.22 -8.03 0.19
N LEU A 60 6.71 -7.23 -0.74
CA LEU A 60 5.67 -6.24 -0.46
C LEU A 60 4.30 -6.73 -0.93
N ILE A 61 3.30 -6.48 -0.11
CA ILE A 61 1.90 -6.60 -0.49
C ILE A 61 1.28 -5.22 -0.39
N GLY A 62 0.77 -4.71 -1.51
CA GLY A 62 0.01 -3.46 -1.54
C GLY A 62 -1.48 -3.75 -1.57
N ILE A 63 -2.24 -3.10 -0.70
CA ILE A 63 -3.69 -3.22 -0.65
C ILE A 63 -4.30 -1.82 -0.82
N LEU A 64 -5.14 -1.65 -1.84
CA LEU A 64 -5.81 -0.38 -2.13
C LEU A 64 -7.32 -0.53 -1.96
N LEU A 65 -7.90 0.34 -1.15
CA LEU A 65 -9.30 0.28 -0.79
C LEU A 65 -10.11 1.36 -1.50
N SER A 66 -11.42 1.41 -1.22
CA SER A 66 -12.35 2.44 -1.66
C SER A 66 -11.78 3.85 -1.45
N GLY A 67 -11.99 4.75 -2.40
CA GLY A 67 -11.54 6.13 -2.29
C GLY A 67 -11.97 6.99 -3.48
N ALA A 68 -11.96 8.32 -3.28
CA ALA A 68 -12.56 9.29 -4.18
C ALA A 68 -11.60 9.89 -5.22
N ASN A 69 -10.30 9.59 -5.15
CA ASN A 69 -9.32 10.09 -6.10
C ASN A 69 -8.46 8.98 -6.69
N LYS A 70 -7.55 9.32 -7.59
CA LYS A 70 -6.67 8.36 -8.27
C LYS A 70 -5.37 8.04 -7.52
N ASP A 71 -5.19 8.57 -6.32
CA ASP A 71 -4.00 8.33 -5.52
C ASP A 71 -3.89 6.83 -5.20
N GLY A 72 -2.70 6.29 -5.34
CA GLY A 72 -2.45 4.85 -5.18
C GLY A 72 -2.34 4.07 -6.48
N ALA A 73 -2.88 4.55 -7.60
CA ALA A 73 -2.82 3.85 -8.89
C ALA A 73 -1.37 3.71 -9.39
N GLU A 74 -0.59 4.79 -9.34
CA GLU A 74 0.83 4.75 -9.71
C GLU A 74 1.63 3.89 -8.74
N GLY A 75 1.33 3.98 -7.45
CA GLY A 75 1.98 3.14 -6.42
C GLY A 75 1.75 1.66 -6.67
N MET A 76 0.53 1.26 -7.02
CA MET A 76 0.22 -0.14 -7.37
C MET A 76 0.97 -0.57 -8.63
N CYS A 77 1.11 0.31 -9.62
CA CYS A 77 1.91 0.06 -10.81
C CYS A 77 3.38 -0.21 -10.44
N GLN A 78 3.96 0.57 -9.54
CA GLN A 78 5.33 0.37 -9.06
C GLN A 78 5.48 -0.96 -8.31
N ILE A 79 4.51 -1.33 -7.48
CA ILE A 79 4.53 -2.64 -6.79
C ILE A 79 4.57 -3.77 -7.81
N SER A 80 3.72 -3.73 -8.83
CA SER A 80 3.70 -4.72 -9.92
C SER A 80 5.04 -4.76 -10.65
N LYS A 81 5.60 -3.61 -10.96
CA LYS A 81 6.91 -3.48 -11.65
C LYS A 81 8.04 -4.17 -10.88
N TYR A 82 8.04 -4.10 -9.57
CA TYR A 82 9.05 -4.70 -8.70
C TYR A 82 8.66 -6.09 -8.16
N ASN A 83 7.64 -6.72 -8.76
CA ASN A 83 7.18 -8.08 -8.46
C ASN A 83 6.56 -8.25 -7.06
N GLY A 84 6.10 -7.18 -6.45
CA GLY A 84 5.26 -7.26 -5.26
C GLY A 84 3.85 -7.73 -5.61
N LEU A 85 3.08 -8.08 -4.60
CA LEU A 85 1.70 -8.54 -4.76
C LEU A 85 0.74 -7.36 -4.65
N THR A 86 -0.21 -7.27 -5.57
CA THR A 86 -1.21 -6.19 -5.60
C THR A 86 -2.62 -6.73 -5.31
N VAL A 87 -3.31 -6.08 -4.39
CA VAL A 87 -4.69 -6.39 -4.00
C VAL A 87 -5.50 -5.10 -4.05
N VAL A 88 -6.63 -5.12 -4.74
CA VAL A 88 -7.52 -3.95 -4.84
C VAL A 88 -8.92 -4.38 -4.41
N GLN A 89 -9.58 -3.53 -3.64
CA GLN A 89 -10.98 -3.76 -3.32
C GLN A 89 -11.82 -3.73 -4.60
N ASP A 90 -12.71 -4.70 -4.73
CA ASP A 90 -13.63 -4.79 -5.87
C ASP A 90 -14.40 -3.46 -6.02
N PRO A 91 -14.37 -2.83 -7.19
CA PRO A 91 -15.14 -1.60 -7.42
C PRO A 91 -16.63 -1.73 -7.10
N GLU A 92 -17.23 -2.91 -7.35
CA GLU A 92 -18.64 -3.15 -7.03
C GLU A 92 -18.93 -3.23 -5.54
N ASP A 93 -17.92 -3.58 -4.74
CA ASP A 93 -18.01 -3.62 -3.28
C ASP A 93 -17.59 -2.28 -2.64
N SER A 94 -17.06 -1.36 -3.42
CA SER A 94 -16.53 -0.10 -2.93
C SER A 94 -17.61 0.96 -2.80
N MET A 95 -17.64 1.67 -1.66
CA MET A 95 -18.55 2.80 -1.49
C MET A 95 -18.25 3.89 -2.53
N ILE A 96 -16.97 4.17 -2.78
CA ILE A 96 -16.49 5.07 -3.85
C ILE A 96 -15.43 4.32 -4.64
N ASN A 97 -15.69 4.10 -5.91
CA ASN A 97 -14.89 3.19 -6.74
C ASN A 97 -13.82 3.88 -7.59
N THR A 98 -13.64 5.18 -7.49
CA THR A 98 -12.66 5.94 -8.29
C THR A 98 -11.25 5.42 -8.09
N MET A 99 -10.82 5.23 -6.85
CA MET A 99 -9.47 4.77 -6.52
C MET A 99 -9.24 3.31 -6.97
N PRO A 100 -10.11 2.34 -6.66
CA PRO A 100 -9.99 0.99 -7.19
C PRO A 100 -9.95 0.92 -8.72
N ASN A 101 -10.84 1.60 -9.40
CA ASN A 101 -10.88 1.61 -10.86
C ASN A 101 -9.63 2.23 -11.47
N SER A 102 -9.11 3.30 -10.88
CA SER A 102 -7.88 3.94 -11.36
C SER A 102 -6.69 2.97 -11.32
N ALA A 103 -6.57 2.18 -10.28
CA ALA A 103 -5.52 1.17 -10.15
C ALA A 103 -5.70 0.03 -11.16
N ILE A 104 -6.91 -0.50 -11.28
CA ILE A 104 -7.24 -1.59 -12.21
C ILE A 104 -6.99 -1.18 -13.67
N ASN A 105 -7.30 0.06 -14.02
CA ASN A 105 -7.07 0.59 -15.36
C ASN A 105 -5.60 0.90 -15.63
N ARG A 106 -4.80 1.11 -14.60
CA ARG A 106 -3.38 1.52 -14.71
C ARG A 106 -2.44 0.34 -14.84
N THR A 107 -2.72 -0.80 -14.19
CA THR A 107 -1.85 -1.97 -14.16
C THR A 107 -2.64 -3.25 -13.91
N ASN A 108 -2.02 -4.40 -14.19
CA ASN A 108 -2.59 -5.69 -13.81
C ASN A 108 -2.54 -5.85 -12.29
N ILE A 109 -3.70 -6.14 -11.71
CA ILE A 109 -3.85 -6.37 -10.28
C ILE A 109 -3.95 -7.88 -10.04
N ASP A 110 -3.16 -8.39 -9.10
CA ASP A 110 -3.14 -9.83 -8.80
C ASP A 110 -4.46 -10.33 -8.22
N HIS A 111 -5.05 -9.56 -7.30
CA HIS A 111 -6.32 -9.93 -6.67
C HIS A 111 -7.26 -8.73 -6.59
N ILE A 112 -8.50 -8.92 -7.06
CA ILE A 112 -9.60 -7.97 -6.91
C ILE A 112 -10.61 -8.66 -6.00
N LEU A 113 -10.77 -8.15 -4.77
CA LEU A 113 -11.52 -8.81 -3.71
C LEU A 113 -12.48 -7.85 -3.03
N THR A 114 -13.59 -8.37 -2.52
CA THR A 114 -14.44 -7.63 -1.60
C THR A 114 -13.67 -7.32 -0.30
N ALA A 115 -14.15 -6.37 0.50
CA ALA A 115 -13.55 -6.09 1.80
C ALA A 115 -13.47 -7.36 2.66
N GLU A 116 -14.53 -8.17 2.67
CA GLU A 116 -14.54 -9.46 3.37
C GLU A 116 -13.51 -10.43 2.80
N GLY A 117 -13.37 -10.50 1.48
CA GLY A 117 -12.35 -11.31 0.81
C GLY A 117 -10.93 -10.87 1.15
N ILE A 118 -10.70 -9.57 1.33
CA ILE A 118 -9.40 -9.03 1.78
C ILE A 118 -9.09 -9.48 3.21
N ILE A 119 -10.09 -9.47 4.09
CA ILE A 119 -9.94 -9.97 5.47
C ILE A 119 -9.54 -11.44 5.46
N ASP A 120 -10.24 -12.27 4.68
CA ASP A 120 -9.93 -13.70 4.56
C ASP A 120 -8.53 -13.93 3.99
N PHE A 121 -8.14 -13.15 2.98
CA PHE A 121 -6.79 -13.19 2.42
C PHE A 121 -5.71 -12.90 3.48
N LEU A 122 -5.92 -11.88 4.31
CA LEU A 122 -4.96 -11.52 5.37
C LEU A 122 -4.89 -12.60 6.45
N ILE A 123 -6.02 -13.23 6.79
CA ILE A 123 -6.05 -14.34 7.77
C ILE A 123 -5.27 -15.55 7.24
N GLU A 124 -5.48 -15.93 5.99
CA GLU A 124 -4.75 -17.03 5.35
C GLU A 124 -3.24 -16.73 5.27
N LEU A 125 -2.88 -15.50 4.89
CA LEU A 125 -1.50 -15.06 4.83
C LEU A 125 -0.81 -15.16 6.20
N ALA A 126 -1.49 -14.74 7.26
CA ALA A 126 -0.98 -14.82 8.63
C ALA A 126 -0.77 -16.29 9.06
N ALA A 127 -1.65 -17.20 8.66
CA ALA A 127 -1.51 -18.63 8.95
C ALA A 127 -0.30 -19.24 8.26
N VAL A 128 -0.08 -18.92 6.97
CA VAL A 128 1.11 -19.37 6.22
C VAL A 128 2.39 -18.82 6.86
N TYR A 129 2.41 -17.55 7.20
CA TYR A 129 3.56 -16.92 7.85
C TYR A 129 3.92 -17.62 9.18
N ARG A 130 2.92 -17.97 9.99
CA ARG A 130 3.14 -18.69 11.26
C ARG A 130 3.74 -20.08 11.04
N LEU A 131 3.28 -20.80 10.02
CA LEU A 131 3.82 -22.12 9.68
C LEU A 131 5.28 -22.06 9.24
N GLU A 132 5.65 -21.07 8.43
CA GLU A 132 7.01 -20.88 7.93
C GLU A 132 7.99 -20.38 9.00
N ASN A 133 7.50 -19.70 10.03
CA ASN A 133 8.30 -19.08 11.09
C ASN A 133 8.10 -19.71 12.48
N ALA A 134 7.49 -20.88 12.52
CA ALA A 134 7.27 -21.61 13.78
C ALA A 134 8.54 -22.30 14.28
#